data_dfe7c1bb1061dc34d134596f1eb89a27
#
_entry.id   dfe7c1bb1061dc34d134596f1eb89a27
#
_cell.length_a   1.000
_cell.length_b   1.000
_cell.length_c   1.000
_cell.angle_alpha   90.00
_cell.angle_beta   90.00
_cell.angle_gamma   90.00
#
_symmetry.space_group_name_H-M   'P 1'
#
loop_
_entity.id
_entity.type
_entity.pdbx_description
1 polymer ?
#
loop_
_entity_poly.entity_id
_entity_poly.type
_entity_poly.pdbx_seq_one_letter_code
_entity_poly.pdbx_strand_id
1 'polypeptide(L)'
;MHRTIFILSLLFLILPAKAQPKHEVRAAWITAVYGLDWPRTRATTPQGIRKQKEELVDILDKLRAANFNTVLFQTRTRGDVLYPSSIEPFNSILTGKVGGNPGYDPLAFAVEECHKRGMECHAWMVTIPLG
;
A
#
# COMPACT_ATOMS: atom_id res chain seq x y z
N MET A 1 -51.82 -27.28 -18.31
CA MET A 1 -50.79 -26.40 -18.89
C MET A 1 -50.21 -25.37 -17.92
N HIS A 2 -50.98 -24.69 -17.09
CA HIS A 2 -50.45 -23.65 -16.19
C HIS A 2 -49.49 -24.17 -15.10
N ARG A 3 -49.68 -25.38 -14.56
CA ARG A 3 -48.78 -25.96 -13.52
C ARG A 3 -47.39 -26.33 -14.04
N THR A 4 -47.27 -26.78 -15.29
CA THR A 4 -45.99 -27.13 -15.93
C THR A 4 -45.16 -25.88 -16.26
N ILE A 5 -45.82 -24.78 -16.63
CA ILE A 5 -45.14 -23.50 -16.90
C ILE A 5 -44.56 -22.91 -15.61
N PHE A 6 -45.28 -23.06 -14.48
CA PHE A 6 -44.79 -22.56 -13.19
C PHE A 6 -43.55 -23.30 -12.69
N ILE A 7 -43.48 -24.61 -12.90
CA ILE A 7 -42.34 -25.47 -12.52
C ILE A 7 -41.11 -25.13 -13.41
N LEU A 8 -41.32 -24.88 -14.70
CA LEU A 8 -40.25 -24.50 -15.62
C LEU A 8 -39.67 -23.11 -15.27
N SER A 9 -40.55 -22.18 -14.86
CA SER A 9 -40.12 -20.83 -14.41
C SER A 9 -39.35 -20.88 -13.10
N LEU A 10 -39.68 -21.78 -12.18
CA LEU A 10 -38.97 -21.95 -10.91
C LEU A 10 -37.58 -22.59 -11.11
N LEU A 11 -37.43 -23.46 -12.12
CA LEU A 11 -36.13 -24.08 -12.45
C LEU A 11 -35.11 -23.07 -13.00
N PHE A 12 -35.57 -22.03 -13.66
CA PHE A 12 -34.70 -20.96 -14.19
C PHE A 12 -34.12 -20.07 -13.07
N LEU A 13 -34.76 -20.01 -11.90
CA LEU A 13 -34.31 -19.27 -10.74
C LEU A 13 -33.17 -19.96 -9.95
N ILE A 14 -32.91 -21.24 -10.24
CA ILE A 14 -31.90 -22.07 -9.53
C ILE A 14 -30.59 -22.20 -10.31
N LEU A 15 -30.49 -21.59 -11.50
CA LEU A 15 -29.18 -21.54 -12.18
C LEU A 15 -28.20 -20.75 -11.32
N PRO A 16 -27.12 -21.39 -10.83
CA PRO A 16 -26.13 -20.67 -10.06
C PRO A 16 -25.55 -19.57 -10.99
N ALA A 17 -25.84 -18.31 -10.67
CA ALA A 17 -25.14 -17.21 -11.27
C ALA A 17 -23.66 -17.43 -10.95
N LYS A 18 -22.89 -17.90 -11.93
CA LYS A 18 -21.43 -17.94 -11.82
C LYS A 18 -21.00 -16.47 -11.64
N ALA A 19 -20.80 -16.08 -10.38
CA ALA A 19 -20.13 -14.82 -10.11
C ALA A 19 -18.80 -14.88 -10.85
N GLN A 20 -18.57 -13.97 -11.77
CA GLN A 20 -17.26 -13.82 -12.38
C GLN A 20 -16.24 -13.67 -11.24
N PRO A 21 -15.08 -14.36 -11.31
CA PRO A 21 -14.03 -14.13 -10.34
C PRO A 21 -13.70 -12.65 -10.37
N LYS A 22 -14.05 -11.95 -9.30
CA LYS A 22 -13.76 -10.52 -9.17
C LYS A 22 -12.27 -10.37 -8.89
N HIS A 23 -11.47 -10.21 -9.94
CA HIS A 23 -10.13 -9.67 -9.84
C HIS A 23 -10.24 -8.13 -9.70
N GLU A 24 -10.89 -7.72 -8.62
CA GLU A 24 -11.04 -6.30 -8.33
C GLU A 24 -9.78 -5.80 -7.62
N VAL A 25 -9.14 -4.76 -8.18
CA VAL A 25 -8.07 -4.04 -7.51
C VAL A 25 -8.69 -3.01 -6.58
N ARG A 26 -8.46 -3.19 -5.28
CA ARG A 26 -8.78 -2.21 -4.24
C ARG A 26 -7.48 -1.65 -3.70
N ALA A 27 -7.07 -0.52 -4.25
CA ALA A 27 -5.79 0.09 -3.99
C ALA A 27 -5.90 1.32 -3.10
N ALA A 28 -4.91 1.51 -2.24
CA ALA A 28 -4.71 2.72 -1.45
C ALA A 28 -3.35 3.34 -1.77
N TRP A 29 -3.30 4.67 -1.83
CA TRP A 29 -2.08 5.45 -1.93
C TRP A 29 -1.56 5.75 -0.54
N ILE A 30 -0.27 5.50 -0.28
CA ILE A 30 0.42 5.91 0.94
C ILE A 30 1.43 6.98 0.55
N THR A 31 1.17 8.20 1.01
CA THR A 31 1.93 9.39 0.67
C THR A 31 3.02 9.66 1.69
N ALA A 32 4.26 9.85 1.21
CA ALA A 32 5.39 10.21 2.07
C ALA A 32 5.65 11.72 2.10
N VAL A 33 5.24 12.45 1.05
CA VAL A 33 5.47 13.89 0.97
C VAL A 33 4.86 14.60 2.19
N TYR A 34 5.67 15.44 2.85
CA TYR A 34 5.33 16.15 4.09
C TYR A 34 4.90 15.25 5.27
N GLY A 35 5.09 13.92 5.17
CA GLY A 35 4.65 12.98 6.20
C GLY A 35 3.12 12.92 6.34
N LEU A 36 2.37 13.16 5.26
CA LEU A 36 0.91 13.19 5.29
C LEU A 36 0.33 11.87 5.81
N ASP A 37 0.79 10.74 5.27
CA ASP A 37 0.37 9.43 5.74
C ASP A 37 1.46 8.77 6.56
N TRP A 38 2.70 8.73 6.03
CA TRP A 38 3.85 8.06 6.63
C TRP A 38 5.17 8.65 6.10
N PRO A 39 6.26 8.72 6.91
CA PRO A 39 6.30 8.48 8.36
C PRO A 39 5.95 9.73 9.17
N ARG A 40 5.49 9.53 10.39
CA ARG A 40 5.28 10.60 11.39
C ARG A 40 6.45 10.71 12.37
N THR A 41 7.08 9.58 12.66
CA THR A 41 8.25 9.50 13.55
C THR A 41 9.54 9.47 12.73
N ARG A 42 10.58 10.17 13.20
CA ARG A 42 11.91 10.17 12.57
C ARG A 42 12.74 8.98 13.04
N ALA A 43 13.40 8.29 12.09
CA ALA A 43 14.31 7.17 12.36
C ALA A 43 15.73 7.66 12.69
N THR A 44 15.89 8.36 13.80
CA THR A 44 17.20 8.88 14.28
C THR A 44 17.78 8.07 15.43
N THR A 45 16.99 7.20 16.02
CA THR A 45 17.37 6.32 17.14
C THR A 45 16.79 4.92 16.91
N PRO A 46 17.33 3.87 17.54
CA PRO A 46 16.74 2.52 17.43
C PRO A 46 15.25 2.48 17.81
N GLN A 47 14.84 3.28 18.77
CA GLN A 47 13.44 3.40 19.16
C GLN A 47 12.61 4.11 18.07
N GLY A 48 13.14 5.18 17.49
CA GLY A 48 12.51 5.90 16.37
C GLY A 48 12.34 5.01 15.15
N ILE A 49 13.34 4.19 14.81
CA ILE A 49 13.26 3.20 13.72
C ILE A 49 12.11 2.20 13.97
N ARG A 50 12.04 1.64 15.18
CA ARG A 50 10.94 0.72 15.53
C ARG A 50 9.59 1.39 15.40
N LYS A 51 9.44 2.59 15.96
CA LYS A 51 8.18 3.34 15.91
C LYS A 51 7.77 3.67 14.48
N GLN A 52 8.71 4.11 13.64
CA GLN A 52 8.44 4.39 12.23
C GLN A 52 7.95 3.14 11.47
N LYS A 53 8.54 1.98 11.75
CA LYS A 53 8.08 0.69 11.20
C LYS A 53 6.69 0.30 11.70
N GLU A 54 6.43 0.44 13.00
CA GLU A 54 5.12 0.16 13.61
C GLU A 54 4.01 1.02 13.00
N GLU A 55 4.28 2.29 12.71
CA GLU A 55 3.33 3.20 12.04
C GLU A 55 2.91 2.66 10.66
N LEU A 56 3.84 2.15 9.87
CA LEU A 56 3.51 1.57 8.56
C LEU A 56 2.72 0.27 8.72
N VAL A 57 3.13 -0.60 9.63
CA VAL A 57 2.42 -1.84 9.95
C VAL A 57 0.96 -1.56 10.33
N ASP A 58 0.71 -0.57 11.20
CA ASP A 58 -0.63 -0.18 11.63
C ASP A 58 -1.50 0.32 10.45
N ILE A 59 -0.91 1.08 9.52
CA ILE A 59 -1.60 1.52 8.30
C ILE A 59 -1.98 0.30 7.45
N LEU A 60 -1.03 -0.61 7.21
CA LEU A 60 -1.25 -1.78 6.37
C LEU A 60 -2.28 -2.75 6.97
N ASP A 61 -2.28 -2.93 8.30
CA ASP A 61 -3.27 -3.73 9.01
C ASP A 61 -4.68 -3.17 8.84
N LYS A 62 -4.84 -1.85 8.95
CA LYS A 62 -6.13 -1.16 8.72
C LYS A 62 -6.60 -1.32 7.27
N LEU A 63 -5.69 -1.16 6.31
CA LEU A 63 -6.02 -1.35 4.90
C LEU A 63 -6.44 -2.79 4.62
N ARG A 64 -5.73 -3.77 5.15
CA ARG A 64 -6.07 -5.18 5.01
C ARG A 64 -7.43 -5.50 5.65
N ALA A 65 -7.69 -5.00 6.84
CA ALA A 65 -8.99 -5.15 7.51
C ALA A 65 -10.15 -4.54 6.71
N ALA A 66 -9.89 -3.47 5.98
CA ALA A 66 -10.85 -2.84 5.06
C ALA A 66 -10.89 -3.52 3.66
N ASN A 67 -10.28 -4.71 3.50
CA ASN A 67 -10.24 -5.49 2.27
C ASN A 67 -9.48 -4.82 1.10
N PHE A 68 -8.55 -3.92 1.35
CA PHE A 68 -7.61 -3.48 0.33
C PHE A 68 -6.64 -4.61 -0.02
N ASN A 69 -6.25 -4.72 -1.29
CA ASN A 69 -5.35 -5.76 -1.79
C ASN A 69 -4.12 -5.20 -2.50
N THR A 70 -4.04 -3.88 -2.66
CA THR A 70 -2.94 -3.21 -3.37
C THR A 70 -2.60 -1.91 -2.66
N VAL A 71 -1.30 -1.62 -2.53
CA VAL A 71 -0.76 -0.38 -1.99
C VAL A 71 0.11 0.29 -3.03
N LEU A 72 -0.13 1.58 -3.31
CA LEU A 72 0.77 2.43 -4.07
C LEU A 72 1.61 3.24 -3.06
N PHE A 73 2.82 2.77 -2.80
CA PHE A 73 3.72 3.34 -1.80
C PHE A 73 4.61 4.40 -2.43
N GLN A 74 4.54 5.66 -1.97
CA GLN A 74 5.36 6.74 -2.52
C GLN A 74 6.82 6.52 -2.14
N THR A 75 7.65 6.22 -3.13
CA THR A 75 9.07 5.87 -2.96
C THR A 75 10.03 6.96 -3.41
N ARG A 76 9.59 7.84 -4.30
CA ARG A 76 10.33 8.99 -4.79
C ARG A 76 9.42 10.21 -4.82
N THR A 77 9.88 11.32 -4.25
CA THR A 77 9.09 12.54 -4.14
C THR A 77 9.63 13.67 -5.03
N ARG A 78 10.74 14.31 -4.66
CA ARG A 78 11.28 15.50 -5.34
C ARG A 78 12.77 15.38 -5.63
N GLY A 79 13.20 14.27 -6.24
CA GLY A 79 14.62 13.98 -6.44
C GLY A 79 15.27 13.41 -5.18
N ASP A 80 14.47 12.86 -4.30
CA ASP A 80 14.85 12.13 -3.10
C ASP A 80 13.98 10.88 -2.93
N VAL A 81 14.49 9.87 -2.24
CA VAL A 81 13.96 8.53 -2.27
C VAL A 81 13.78 7.92 -0.87
N LEU A 82 12.95 6.87 -0.80
CA LEU A 82 12.71 6.07 0.41
C LEU A 82 13.35 4.68 0.32
N TYR A 83 14.45 4.57 -0.42
CA TYR A 83 15.23 3.33 -0.56
C TYR A 83 16.71 3.67 -0.76
N PRO A 84 17.64 2.74 -0.50
CA PRO A 84 19.06 2.97 -0.75
C PRO A 84 19.32 3.25 -2.24
N SER A 85 19.96 4.39 -2.53
CA SER A 85 20.28 4.80 -3.90
C SER A 85 21.67 5.42 -3.94
N SER A 86 22.41 5.16 -5.03
CA SER A 86 23.70 5.81 -5.33
C SER A 86 23.53 7.10 -6.13
N ILE A 87 22.30 7.43 -6.57
CA ILE A 87 22.01 8.56 -7.44
C ILE A 87 21.28 9.66 -6.68
N GLU A 88 20.25 9.33 -5.92
CA GLU A 88 19.40 10.27 -5.21
C GLU A 88 19.51 10.07 -3.69
N PRO A 89 19.49 11.16 -2.90
CA PRO A 89 19.61 11.07 -1.46
C PRO A 89 18.34 10.52 -0.81
N PHE A 90 18.45 9.98 0.41
CA PHE A 90 17.27 9.70 1.23
C PHE A 90 16.46 10.98 1.49
N ASN A 91 15.14 10.83 1.41
CA ASN A 91 14.23 11.92 1.75
C ASN A 91 14.36 12.30 3.23
N SER A 92 14.35 13.61 3.48
CA SER A 92 14.48 14.18 4.83
C SER A 92 13.35 13.77 5.78
N ILE A 93 12.21 13.32 5.26
CA ILE A 93 11.08 12.90 6.10
C ILE A 93 11.44 11.70 6.99
N LEU A 94 12.37 10.84 6.54
CA LEU A 94 12.78 9.65 7.28
C LEU A 94 13.54 9.99 8.57
N THR A 95 14.44 10.99 8.51
CA THR A 95 15.37 11.32 9.61
C THR A 95 15.36 12.79 10.03
N GLY A 96 14.66 13.65 9.27
CA GLY A 96 14.74 15.11 9.44
C GLY A 96 15.90 15.78 8.72
N LYS A 97 16.74 15.00 8.00
CA LYS A 97 17.91 15.49 7.26
C LYS A 97 17.93 14.88 5.86
N VAL A 98 18.12 15.69 4.82
CA VAL A 98 18.32 15.20 3.44
C VAL A 98 19.55 14.29 3.39
N GLY A 99 19.40 13.11 2.78
CA GLY A 99 20.43 12.09 2.71
C GLY A 99 20.71 11.35 4.03
N GLY A 100 19.99 11.68 5.10
CA GLY A 100 20.10 10.97 6.38
C GLY A 100 19.67 9.51 6.24
N ASN A 101 20.56 8.57 6.60
CA ASN A 101 20.28 7.14 6.54
C ASN A 101 19.35 6.73 7.70
N PRO A 102 18.16 6.15 7.42
CA PRO A 102 17.24 5.73 8.47
C PRO A 102 17.67 4.43 9.19
N GLY A 103 18.76 3.79 8.76
CA GLY A 103 19.24 2.53 9.33
C GLY A 103 18.51 1.28 8.85
N TYR A 104 17.67 1.40 7.84
CA TYR A 104 16.98 0.29 7.16
C TYR A 104 16.56 0.72 5.76
N ASP A 105 16.04 -0.21 4.95
CA ASP A 105 15.43 0.07 3.65
C ASP A 105 13.91 0.20 3.81
N PRO A 106 13.34 1.42 3.74
CA PRO A 106 11.91 1.64 3.89
C PRO A 106 11.07 0.97 2.81
N LEU A 107 11.54 0.95 1.56
CA LEU A 107 10.80 0.32 0.46
C LEU A 107 10.80 -1.20 0.60
N ALA A 108 11.95 -1.81 0.86
CA ALA A 108 12.02 -3.26 1.09
C ALA A 108 11.13 -3.68 2.25
N PHE A 109 11.13 -2.91 3.34
CA PHE A 109 10.24 -3.15 4.48
C PHE A 109 8.74 -3.05 4.11
N ALA A 110 8.36 -2.02 3.33
CA ALA A 110 6.98 -1.85 2.88
C ALA A 110 6.52 -3.04 2.00
N VAL A 111 7.37 -3.48 1.06
CA VAL A 111 7.10 -4.63 0.19
C VAL A 111 6.90 -5.90 1.01
N GLU A 112 7.82 -6.17 1.95
CA GLU A 112 7.75 -7.34 2.84
C GLU A 112 6.46 -7.35 3.66
N GLU A 113 6.11 -6.22 4.28
CA GLU A 113 4.92 -6.11 5.12
C GLU A 113 3.61 -6.16 4.32
N CYS A 114 3.58 -5.65 3.09
CA CYS A 114 2.44 -5.83 2.18
C CYS A 114 2.27 -7.32 1.82
N HIS A 115 3.34 -8.00 1.43
CA HIS A 115 3.29 -9.41 1.04
C HIS A 115 2.86 -10.32 2.19
N LYS A 116 3.31 -10.08 3.42
CA LYS A 116 2.85 -10.80 4.63
C LYS A 116 1.33 -10.74 4.81
N ARG A 117 0.69 -9.69 4.29
CA ARG A 117 -0.76 -9.47 4.34
C ARG A 117 -1.50 -9.89 3.08
N GLY A 118 -0.80 -10.50 2.11
CA GLY A 118 -1.35 -10.87 0.81
C GLY A 118 -1.79 -9.65 -0.01
N MET A 119 -1.10 -8.52 0.15
CA MET A 119 -1.30 -7.30 -0.63
C MET A 119 -0.15 -7.08 -1.59
N GLU A 120 -0.45 -6.54 -2.78
CA GLU A 120 0.57 -6.05 -3.71
C GLU A 120 1.12 -4.70 -3.24
N CYS A 121 2.42 -4.46 -3.47
CA CYS A 121 3.06 -3.18 -3.21
C CYS A 121 3.63 -2.63 -4.51
N HIS A 122 3.11 -1.49 -4.95
CA HIS A 122 3.56 -0.79 -6.15
C HIS A 122 4.34 0.46 -5.75
N ALA A 123 5.56 0.59 -6.27
CA ALA A 123 6.38 1.77 -6.05
C ALA A 123 5.81 2.97 -6.83
N TRP A 124 5.35 3.98 -6.10
CA TRP A 124 4.92 5.24 -6.70
C TRP A 124 6.09 6.22 -6.79
N MET A 125 6.47 6.55 -8.02
CA MET A 125 7.59 7.45 -8.31
C MET A 125 7.08 8.74 -8.99
N VAL A 126 7.32 9.88 -8.36
CA VAL A 126 7.08 11.19 -8.98
C VAL A 126 8.29 11.51 -9.87
N THR A 127 8.11 11.47 -11.19
CA THR A 127 9.21 11.62 -12.14
C THR A 127 9.67 13.06 -12.29
N ILE A 128 8.74 14.00 -12.46
CA ILE A 128 9.03 15.43 -12.63
C ILE A 128 8.09 16.22 -11.71
N PRO A 129 8.51 16.62 -10.52
CA PRO A 129 7.71 17.50 -9.69
C PRO A 129 7.72 18.92 -10.29
N LEU A 130 6.56 19.38 -10.74
CA LEU A 130 6.34 20.77 -11.17
C LEU A 130 5.71 21.54 -10.00
N GLY A 131 6.42 22.54 -9.47
CA GLY A 131 5.89 23.39 -8.42
C GLY A 131 6.93 24.03 -7.56
#